data_a19592e6d6017c09e1ca237f923ce7ec
#
_entry.id   a19592e6d6017c09e1ca237f923ce7ec
#
_cell.length_a   1.000
_cell.length_b   1.000
_cell.length_c   1.000
_cell.angle_alpha   90.00
_cell.angle_beta   90.00
_cell.angle_gamma   90.00
#
_symmetry.space_group_name_H-M   'P 1'
#
loop_
_entity.id
_entity.type
_entity.pdbx_description
1 polymer ?
#
loop_
_entity_poly.entity_id
_entity_poly.type
_entity_poly.pdbx_seq_one_letter_code
_entity_poly.pdbx_strand_id
1 'polypeptide(L)'
;MGYINESVIYNIYPLGFCGAPKENDFKQEYRLDKIYGWIDHMKSMSVNALVFNPVFESSKHGYDTIDYKKIDCRLGDNESFKKICKTLHDNGIRIMLDGVFNHVGRDFFAFKDVRQNRENSRYASWFENVNFRNNSPYNDGFSYEGWAGHYDLVKLNLHNDEVVNYLLDCARFWIDEFDIDGLRLDAADCIDIEFFKKLKNVCKEKKSDFWLYGEITHGDYNHWANPDVLDSVTNYECYKGIYSSHNDHNYFEIAHSLNRQFANGGIYRNIYTYNFVDNHDVNRVASMLKDKNHLNNVYTMRTAYSDYELRPCLDLDSIPNPNYELLEHIKKLGVVRLALEALKYGDFENINIQNEKLVYRRKTDNQTVFVAFNLTDRVERIGFDTGCNAKLTDVLNGNEVIDVNGYHEIEMQPYQSRILVVNDGSFRVDFNADNTDCRAAEIDEAPANEETSVKAVKTENCCESNSDNAENTTKEIKPGIYLHFKGGEYEVINFATHSETGEKLVIYRNLHNTSEVWARPVEMFAEKVDVDGKETDRFTFIG
;
A
#
# COMPACT_ATOMS: atom_id res chain seq x y z
N MET A 1 -6.23 4.40 20.89
CA MET A 1 -6.18 5.00 19.51
C MET A 1 -4.76 5.07 18.90
N GLY A 2 -3.73 4.61 19.60
CA GLY A 2 -2.33 4.72 19.14
C GLY A 2 -2.04 4.06 17.80
N TYR A 3 -2.61 2.89 17.51
CA TYR A 3 -2.22 2.13 16.32
C TYR A 3 -2.67 2.73 14.98
N ILE A 4 -3.72 3.57 14.94
CA ILE A 4 -4.17 4.20 13.68
C ILE A 4 -3.05 5.03 13.04
N ASN A 5 -2.36 5.85 13.86
CA ASN A 5 -1.21 6.64 13.39
C ASN A 5 0.02 5.79 13.03
N GLU A 6 0.11 4.60 13.58
CA GLU A 6 1.22 3.66 13.37
C GLU A 6 0.95 2.67 12.24
N SER A 7 -0.24 2.73 11.61
CA SER A 7 -0.61 1.79 10.58
C SER A 7 0.06 2.09 9.25
N VAL A 8 0.58 1.02 8.65
CA VAL A 8 0.92 0.89 7.23
C VAL A 8 -0.05 -0.14 6.67
N ILE A 9 -0.93 0.31 5.77
CA ILE A 9 -2.11 -0.47 5.38
C ILE A 9 -1.95 -1.01 3.98
N TYR A 10 -2.27 -2.30 3.80
CA TYR A 10 -2.45 -2.93 2.50
C TYR A 10 -3.93 -3.16 2.23
N ASN A 11 -4.39 -2.91 1.01
CA ASN A 11 -5.78 -3.10 0.63
C ASN A 11 -5.89 -4.17 -0.47
N ILE A 12 -6.77 -5.15 -0.28
CA ILE A 12 -7.02 -6.22 -1.24
C ILE A 12 -8.50 -6.28 -1.59
N TYR A 13 -8.81 -6.32 -2.89
CA TYR A 13 -10.11 -6.73 -3.40
C TYR A 13 -10.10 -8.24 -3.67
N PRO A 14 -10.68 -9.08 -2.79
CA PRO A 14 -10.39 -10.50 -2.75
C PRO A 14 -10.83 -11.27 -3.99
N LEU A 15 -12.04 -11.01 -4.52
CA LEU A 15 -12.56 -11.72 -5.68
C LEU A 15 -11.64 -11.57 -6.90
N GLY A 16 -11.16 -10.35 -7.15
CA GLY A 16 -10.20 -10.12 -8.22
C GLY A 16 -8.84 -10.71 -7.89
N PHE A 17 -8.26 -10.37 -6.74
CA PHE A 17 -6.96 -10.86 -6.27
C PHE A 17 -6.83 -12.39 -6.43
N CYS A 18 -7.89 -13.13 -6.14
CA CYS A 18 -7.94 -14.58 -6.24
C CYS A 18 -8.33 -15.09 -7.63
N GLY A 19 -8.62 -14.22 -8.60
CA GLY A 19 -9.11 -14.63 -9.93
C GLY A 19 -10.46 -15.37 -9.87
N ALA A 20 -11.33 -14.98 -8.94
CA ALA A 20 -12.66 -15.57 -8.83
C ALA A 20 -13.54 -15.24 -10.04
N PRO A 21 -14.47 -16.11 -10.45
CA PRO A 21 -15.45 -15.81 -11.49
C PRO A 21 -16.24 -14.54 -11.18
N LYS A 22 -16.54 -13.73 -12.21
CA LYS A 22 -17.34 -12.50 -12.04
C LYS A 22 -18.74 -12.76 -11.53
N GLU A 23 -19.41 -13.77 -12.08
CA GLU A 23 -20.70 -14.26 -11.62
C GLU A 23 -20.49 -15.40 -10.64
N ASN A 24 -21.20 -15.39 -9.52
CA ASN A 24 -21.10 -16.45 -8.52
C ASN A 24 -21.82 -17.71 -9.01
N ASP A 25 -21.09 -18.79 -9.22
CA ASP A 25 -21.61 -20.11 -9.59
C ASP A 25 -21.93 -20.97 -8.36
N PHE A 26 -21.77 -20.41 -7.15
CA PHE A 26 -22.02 -21.03 -5.84
C PHE A 26 -21.23 -22.31 -5.59
N LYS A 27 -20.12 -22.50 -6.31
CA LYS A 27 -19.18 -23.58 -6.03
C LYS A 27 -18.19 -23.20 -4.96
N GLN A 28 -18.01 -24.09 -4.01
CA GLN A 28 -17.03 -23.91 -2.94
C GLN A 28 -15.61 -24.06 -3.48
N GLU A 29 -14.81 -23.01 -3.32
CA GLU A 29 -13.38 -22.96 -3.67
C GLU A 29 -12.62 -22.19 -2.59
N TYR A 30 -11.37 -22.56 -2.31
CA TYR A 30 -10.55 -21.95 -1.26
C TYR A 30 -9.49 -21.02 -1.87
N ARG A 31 -9.91 -20.10 -2.79
CA ARG A 31 -8.99 -19.25 -3.53
C ARG A 31 -8.27 -18.23 -2.66
N LEU A 32 -8.88 -17.81 -1.53
CA LEU A 32 -8.27 -16.84 -0.63
C LEU A 32 -7.07 -17.40 0.15
N ASP A 33 -6.85 -18.72 0.16
CA ASP A 33 -5.63 -19.34 0.70
C ASP A 33 -4.35 -18.79 0.02
N LYS A 34 -4.48 -18.21 -1.17
CA LYS A 34 -3.41 -17.46 -1.84
C LYS A 34 -2.75 -16.40 -0.94
N ILE A 35 -3.49 -15.84 0.03
CA ILE A 35 -2.99 -14.80 0.93
C ILE A 35 -1.77 -15.25 1.75
N TYR A 36 -1.67 -16.54 2.07
CA TYR A 36 -0.54 -17.06 2.84
C TYR A 36 0.80 -16.80 2.15
N GLY A 37 0.86 -16.89 0.81
CA GLY A 37 2.06 -16.56 0.02
C GLY A 37 2.38 -15.07 -0.07
N TRP A 38 1.47 -14.19 0.38
CA TRP A 38 1.66 -12.73 0.35
C TRP A 38 2.09 -12.13 1.68
N ILE A 39 2.08 -12.91 2.76
CA ILE A 39 2.37 -12.40 4.11
C ILE A 39 3.78 -11.81 4.20
N ASP A 40 4.80 -12.53 3.72
CA ASP A 40 6.18 -12.06 3.76
C ASP A 40 6.38 -10.83 2.86
N HIS A 41 5.70 -10.77 1.70
CA HIS A 41 5.70 -9.60 0.85
C HIS A 41 5.13 -8.36 1.58
N MET A 42 3.97 -8.49 2.22
CA MET A 42 3.38 -7.42 3.02
C MET A 42 4.30 -6.99 4.17
N LYS A 43 4.86 -7.95 4.92
CA LYS A 43 5.81 -7.66 6.01
C LYS A 43 7.05 -6.94 5.51
N SER A 44 7.58 -7.28 4.34
CA SER A 44 8.76 -6.60 3.76
C SER A 44 8.52 -5.11 3.50
N MET A 45 7.27 -4.68 3.37
CA MET A 45 6.85 -3.28 3.23
C MET A 45 6.42 -2.65 4.56
N SER A 46 6.67 -3.32 5.69
CA SER A 46 6.22 -2.89 7.03
C SER A 46 4.70 -2.81 7.19
N VAL A 47 3.93 -3.54 6.38
CA VAL A 47 2.47 -3.60 6.50
C VAL A 47 2.10 -4.26 7.82
N ASN A 48 1.27 -3.58 8.60
CA ASN A 48 0.75 -4.03 9.89
C ASN A 48 -0.79 -3.98 10.01
N ALA A 49 -1.46 -3.61 8.91
CA ALA A 49 -2.91 -3.71 8.78
C ALA A 49 -3.31 -4.07 7.34
N LEU A 50 -4.29 -4.94 7.20
CA LEU A 50 -4.84 -5.39 5.92
C LEU A 50 -6.32 -5.05 5.85
N VAL A 51 -6.74 -4.38 4.79
CA VAL A 51 -8.15 -4.15 4.47
C VAL A 51 -8.56 -5.13 3.40
N PHE A 52 -9.52 -5.97 3.70
CA PHE A 52 -10.25 -6.76 2.72
C PHE A 52 -11.48 -6.01 2.24
N ASN A 53 -11.56 -5.67 0.95
CA ASN A 53 -12.83 -5.31 0.32
C ASN A 53 -13.78 -6.51 0.41
N PRO A 54 -15.06 -6.42 0.00
CA PRO A 54 -16.08 -7.38 0.42
C PRO A 54 -15.66 -8.84 0.28
N VAL A 55 -15.79 -9.59 1.39
CA VAL A 55 -15.49 -11.03 1.48
C VAL A 55 -16.74 -11.89 1.60
N PHE A 56 -17.90 -11.27 1.82
CA PHE A 56 -19.15 -11.99 2.11
C PHE A 56 -19.84 -12.44 0.83
N GLU A 57 -20.67 -13.48 0.97
CA GLU A 57 -21.39 -14.08 -0.16
C GLU A 57 -22.14 -13.01 -0.96
N SER A 58 -21.89 -12.98 -2.25
CA SER A 58 -22.44 -12.01 -3.20
C SER A 58 -22.81 -12.67 -4.52
N SER A 59 -23.67 -12.04 -5.32
CA SER A 59 -24.01 -12.57 -6.63
C SER A 59 -22.90 -12.34 -7.66
N LYS A 60 -22.13 -11.21 -7.53
CA LYS A 60 -21.15 -10.80 -8.54
C LYS A 60 -19.86 -10.25 -7.91
N HIS A 61 -19.87 -8.97 -7.56
CA HIS A 61 -18.67 -8.17 -7.27
C HIS A 61 -18.43 -7.92 -5.78
N GLY A 62 -19.13 -8.59 -4.88
CA GLY A 62 -18.94 -8.43 -3.45
C GLY A 62 -19.79 -7.32 -2.83
N TYR A 63 -19.99 -6.19 -3.52
CA TYR A 63 -20.84 -5.09 -3.05
C TYR A 63 -22.33 -5.41 -3.17
N ASP A 64 -22.72 -6.39 -3.93
CA ASP A 64 -24.05 -6.95 -4.04
C ASP A 64 -24.27 -8.12 -3.05
N THR A 65 -24.02 -7.85 -1.77
CA THR A 65 -24.06 -8.84 -0.68
C THR A 65 -25.40 -9.54 -0.59
N ILE A 66 -25.38 -10.88 -0.47
CA ILE A 66 -26.56 -11.71 -0.28
C ILE A 66 -26.61 -12.42 1.07
N ASP A 67 -25.48 -12.62 1.73
CA ASP A 67 -25.39 -13.14 3.09
C ASP A 67 -24.19 -12.55 3.83
N TYR A 68 -24.43 -11.74 4.85
CA TYR A 68 -23.41 -11.07 5.66
C TYR A 68 -22.69 -11.99 6.66
N LYS A 69 -23.18 -13.21 6.87
CA LYS A 69 -22.61 -14.14 7.87
C LYS A 69 -21.89 -15.33 7.22
N LYS A 70 -21.81 -15.35 5.90
CA LYS A 70 -21.16 -16.37 5.12
C LYS A 70 -20.09 -15.77 4.25
N ILE A 71 -18.87 -16.31 4.31
CA ILE A 71 -17.79 -15.97 3.38
C ILE A 71 -18.21 -16.44 1.97
N ASP A 72 -17.91 -15.63 0.96
CA ASP A 72 -18.20 -15.93 -0.44
C ASP A 72 -17.56 -17.28 -0.83
N CYS A 73 -18.38 -18.20 -1.31
CA CYS A 73 -17.94 -19.56 -1.61
C CYS A 73 -16.84 -19.63 -2.67
N ARG A 74 -16.69 -18.58 -3.50
CA ARG A 74 -15.59 -18.45 -4.45
C ARG A 74 -14.25 -18.17 -3.77
N LEU A 75 -14.26 -17.69 -2.52
CA LEU A 75 -13.08 -17.33 -1.72
C LEU A 75 -12.72 -18.42 -0.71
N GLY A 76 -13.71 -19.02 -0.08
CA GLY A 76 -13.56 -19.99 0.99
C GLY A 76 -14.83 -20.20 1.77
N ASP A 77 -14.70 -20.57 3.02
CA ASP A 77 -15.75 -20.64 4.01
C ASP A 77 -15.34 -19.91 5.31
N ASN A 78 -16.25 -19.84 6.27
CA ASN A 78 -15.99 -19.16 7.53
C ASN A 78 -14.80 -19.77 8.29
N GLU A 79 -14.64 -21.08 8.26
CA GLU A 79 -13.55 -21.77 8.96
C GLU A 79 -12.18 -21.49 8.32
N SER A 80 -12.11 -21.47 6.98
CA SER A 80 -10.88 -21.11 6.26
C SER A 80 -10.52 -19.64 6.47
N PHE A 81 -11.51 -18.74 6.43
CA PHE A 81 -11.30 -17.32 6.66
C PHE A 81 -10.83 -17.04 8.10
N LYS A 82 -11.40 -17.70 9.09
CA LYS A 82 -10.95 -17.63 10.49
C LYS A 82 -9.48 -18.03 10.66
N LYS A 83 -9.04 -19.07 9.95
CA LYS A 83 -7.62 -19.48 9.93
C LYS A 83 -6.74 -18.43 9.29
N ILE A 84 -7.18 -17.81 8.19
CA ILE A 84 -6.48 -16.71 7.55
C ILE A 84 -6.32 -15.54 8.53
N CYS A 85 -7.40 -15.11 9.18
CA CYS A 85 -7.37 -14.04 10.18
C CYS A 85 -6.36 -14.33 11.30
N LYS A 86 -6.44 -15.54 11.87
CA LYS A 86 -5.48 -15.96 12.89
C LYS A 86 -4.02 -15.90 12.39
N THR A 87 -3.76 -16.38 11.18
CA THR A 87 -2.40 -16.37 10.62
C THR A 87 -1.88 -14.95 10.40
N LEU A 88 -2.74 -14.03 9.93
CA LEU A 88 -2.40 -12.62 9.78
C LEU A 88 -2.06 -11.98 11.14
N HIS A 89 -2.87 -12.21 12.16
CA HIS A 89 -2.59 -11.76 13.53
C HIS A 89 -1.29 -12.35 14.11
N ASP A 90 -1.04 -13.65 13.91
CA ASP A 90 0.22 -14.30 14.34
C ASP A 90 1.45 -13.66 13.64
N ASN A 91 1.26 -12.95 12.51
CA ASN A 91 2.28 -12.19 11.80
C ASN A 91 2.23 -10.67 12.06
N GLY A 92 1.49 -10.23 13.07
CA GLY A 92 1.40 -8.81 13.46
C GLY A 92 0.57 -7.93 12.52
N ILE A 93 -0.28 -8.53 11.67
CA ILE A 93 -1.12 -7.81 10.70
C ILE A 93 -2.56 -7.76 11.23
N ARG A 94 -3.09 -6.58 11.51
CA ARG A 94 -4.48 -6.32 11.88
C ARG A 94 -5.39 -6.48 10.67
N ILE A 95 -6.66 -6.79 10.91
CA ILE A 95 -7.61 -7.10 9.84
C ILE A 95 -8.79 -6.14 9.90
N MET A 96 -9.08 -5.55 8.76
CA MET A 96 -10.26 -4.72 8.55
C MET A 96 -11.10 -5.29 7.41
N LEU A 97 -12.41 -5.35 7.60
CA LEU A 97 -13.35 -5.79 6.56
C LEU A 97 -14.12 -4.60 5.97
N ASP A 98 -14.65 -4.81 4.79
CA ASP A 98 -15.54 -3.85 4.13
C ASP A 98 -16.99 -4.09 4.57
N GLY A 99 -17.57 -3.10 5.20
CA GLY A 99 -18.95 -3.08 5.66
C GLY A 99 -19.86 -2.41 4.64
N VAL A 100 -20.52 -3.19 3.80
CA VAL A 100 -21.49 -2.71 2.80
C VAL A 100 -22.86 -2.60 3.45
N PHE A 101 -23.17 -1.48 4.10
CA PHE A 101 -24.40 -1.33 4.90
C PHE A 101 -25.46 -0.42 4.26
N ASN A 102 -25.12 0.28 3.16
CA ASN A 102 -26.07 1.13 2.45
C ASN A 102 -27.05 0.33 1.59
N HIS A 103 -26.62 -0.80 1.02
CA HIS A 103 -27.37 -1.57 0.05
C HIS A 103 -27.02 -3.06 0.11
N VAL A 104 -27.84 -3.87 -0.56
CA VAL A 104 -27.66 -5.33 -0.70
C VAL A 104 -27.90 -5.78 -2.13
N GLY A 105 -27.45 -6.98 -2.48
CA GLY A 105 -27.79 -7.63 -3.75
C GLY A 105 -29.26 -8.04 -3.82
N ARG A 106 -29.77 -8.20 -5.04
CA ARG A 106 -31.16 -8.62 -5.29
C ARG A 106 -31.48 -10.04 -4.77
N ASP A 107 -30.47 -10.84 -4.53
CA ASP A 107 -30.59 -12.19 -3.99
C ASP A 107 -30.47 -12.26 -2.45
N PHE A 108 -30.37 -11.11 -1.78
CA PHE A 108 -30.48 -11.03 -0.32
C PHE A 108 -31.82 -11.58 0.16
N PHE A 109 -31.82 -12.38 1.22
CA PHE A 109 -32.99 -13.17 1.64
C PHE A 109 -34.25 -12.35 1.81
N ALA A 110 -34.14 -11.15 2.42
CA ALA A 110 -35.30 -10.29 2.68
C ALA A 110 -35.86 -9.68 1.37
N PHE A 111 -34.98 -9.33 0.40
CA PHE A 111 -35.42 -8.83 -0.88
C PHE A 111 -36.02 -9.93 -1.77
N LYS A 112 -35.49 -11.15 -1.70
CA LYS A 112 -36.11 -12.32 -2.33
C LYS A 112 -37.54 -12.53 -1.83
N ASP A 113 -37.76 -12.40 -0.53
CA ASP A 113 -39.12 -12.51 0.06
C ASP A 113 -40.06 -11.40 -0.46
N VAL A 114 -39.58 -10.14 -0.56
CA VAL A 114 -40.36 -9.04 -1.16
C VAL A 114 -40.72 -9.34 -2.62
N ARG A 115 -39.80 -9.86 -3.41
CA ARG A 115 -40.06 -10.23 -4.81
C ARG A 115 -41.11 -11.34 -4.94
N GLN A 116 -41.12 -12.28 -3.99
CA GLN A 116 -42.07 -13.42 -4.00
C GLN A 116 -43.43 -13.08 -3.41
N ASN A 117 -43.46 -12.42 -2.26
CA ASN A 117 -44.66 -12.21 -1.46
C ASN A 117 -45.26 -10.80 -1.60
N ARG A 118 -44.51 -9.88 -2.24
CA ARG A 118 -44.94 -8.49 -2.56
C ARG A 118 -45.49 -7.76 -1.30
N GLU A 119 -46.70 -7.22 -1.34
CA GLU A 119 -47.35 -6.51 -0.25
C GLU A 119 -47.51 -7.35 1.02
N ASN A 120 -47.45 -8.68 0.91
CA ASN A 120 -47.52 -9.60 2.04
C ASN A 120 -46.16 -9.92 2.68
N SER A 121 -45.07 -9.43 2.11
CA SER A 121 -43.74 -9.60 2.68
C SER A 121 -43.60 -8.77 3.96
N ARG A 122 -43.17 -9.41 5.04
CA ARG A 122 -42.80 -8.70 6.29
C ARG A 122 -41.54 -7.82 6.10
N TYR A 123 -40.79 -8.02 5.03
CA TYR A 123 -39.55 -7.30 4.78
C TYR A 123 -39.68 -6.12 3.82
N ALA A 124 -40.92 -5.78 3.37
CA ALA A 124 -41.10 -4.66 2.44
C ALA A 124 -40.59 -3.32 3.02
N SER A 125 -40.69 -3.11 4.34
CA SER A 125 -40.19 -1.93 5.04
C SER A 125 -38.68 -1.91 5.28
N TRP A 126 -37.98 -2.99 4.96
CA TRP A 126 -36.50 -3.06 5.07
C TRP A 126 -35.81 -2.29 3.98
N PHE A 127 -36.49 -1.94 2.90
CA PHE A 127 -35.93 -1.30 1.72
C PHE A 127 -36.54 0.08 1.49
N GLU A 128 -35.75 0.99 0.95
CA GLU A 128 -36.18 2.35 0.66
C GLU A 128 -37.12 2.41 -0.54
N ASN A 129 -38.19 3.23 -0.40
CA ASN A 129 -39.13 3.62 -1.45
C ASN A 129 -39.81 2.46 -2.19
N VAL A 130 -40.08 1.34 -1.50
CA VAL A 130 -40.84 0.22 -2.07
C VAL A 130 -42.27 0.67 -2.41
N ASN A 131 -42.67 0.53 -3.69
CA ASN A 131 -44.00 0.91 -4.17
C ASN A 131 -44.57 -0.14 -5.13
N PHE A 132 -45.58 -0.86 -4.65
CA PHE A 132 -46.23 -1.95 -5.38
C PHE A 132 -47.18 -1.50 -6.51
N ARG A 133 -47.36 -0.18 -6.71
CA ARG A 133 -48.13 0.38 -7.83
C ARG A 133 -47.26 0.78 -9.01
N ASN A 134 -45.95 0.69 -8.89
CA ASN A 134 -44.96 1.01 -9.92
C ASN A 134 -44.21 -0.24 -10.38
N ASN A 135 -43.23 -0.08 -11.24
CA ASN A 135 -42.38 -1.16 -11.69
C ASN A 135 -40.89 -0.78 -11.62
N SER A 136 -40.04 -1.77 -11.46
CA SER A 136 -38.56 -1.60 -11.54
C SER A 136 -38.06 -1.84 -12.97
N PRO A 137 -36.83 -1.45 -13.30
CA PRO A 137 -36.18 -1.83 -14.57
C PRO A 137 -36.06 -3.34 -14.76
N TYR A 138 -36.12 -4.13 -13.69
CA TYR A 138 -36.11 -5.60 -13.72
C TYR A 138 -37.49 -6.22 -13.91
N ASN A 139 -38.53 -5.39 -14.10
CA ASN A 139 -39.90 -5.84 -14.28
C ASN A 139 -40.45 -6.65 -13.08
N ASP A 140 -40.09 -6.26 -11.85
CA ASP A 140 -40.52 -6.92 -10.60
C ASP A 140 -42.01 -6.72 -10.28
N GLY A 141 -42.68 -5.80 -10.98
CA GLY A 141 -44.07 -5.39 -10.69
C GLY A 141 -44.17 -4.49 -9.46
N PHE A 142 -43.09 -3.97 -8.93
CA PHE A 142 -43.00 -2.91 -7.94
C PHE A 142 -41.71 -2.12 -8.17
N SER A 143 -41.61 -0.90 -7.67
CA SER A 143 -40.38 -0.11 -7.64
C SER A 143 -39.78 -0.06 -6.25
N TYR A 144 -38.51 0.25 -6.18
CA TYR A 144 -37.70 0.44 -4.98
C TYR A 144 -36.52 1.37 -5.29
N GLU A 145 -35.78 1.83 -4.30
CA GLU A 145 -34.58 2.63 -4.49
C GLU A 145 -33.37 1.72 -4.64
N GLY A 146 -32.54 1.99 -5.68
CA GLY A 146 -31.21 1.43 -5.86
C GLY A 146 -30.15 2.47 -5.55
N TRP A 147 -28.96 2.04 -5.09
CA TRP A 147 -27.87 2.96 -4.82
C TRP A 147 -27.42 3.64 -6.12
N ALA A 148 -27.39 4.98 -6.12
CA ALA A 148 -26.97 5.80 -7.27
C ALA A 148 -27.63 5.42 -8.62
N GLY A 149 -28.85 4.87 -8.59
CA GLY A 149 -29.57 4.40 -9.79
C GLY A 149 -29.22 2.98 -10.23
N HIS A 150 -28.37 2.26 -9.50
CA HIS A 150 -28.05 0.85 -9.71
C HIS A 150 -29.09 -0.03 -9.00
N TYR A 151 -30.05 -0.55 -9.75
CA TYR A 151 -31.16 -1.34 -9.21
C TYR A 151 -30.79 -2.78 -8.82
N ASP A 152 -29.61 -3.25 -9.15
CA ASP A 152 -29.00 -4.47 -8.64
C ASP A 152 -28.44 -4.29 -7.21
N LEU A 153 -28.26 -3.06 -6.76
CA LEU A 153 -27.83 -2.65 -5.42
C LEU A 153 -29.02 -2.03 -4.67
N VAL A 154 -29.80 -2.87 -4.01
CA VAL A 154 -31.07 -2.50 -3.39
C VAL A 154 -30.83 -1.75 -2.08
N LYS A 155 -31.26 -0.50 -1.98
CA LYS A 155 -31.00 0.35 -0.83
C LYS A 155 -31.77 -0.10 0.40
N LEU A 156 -31.05 -0.24 1.51
CA LEU A 156 -31.62 -0.59 2.82
C LEU A 156 -32.24 0.63 3.50
N ASN A 157 -33.31 0.42 4.24
CA ASN A 157 -33.93 1.43 5.09
C ASN A 157 -33.29 1.42 6.48
N LEU A 158 -32.31 2.27 6.70
CA LEU A 158 -31.61 2.38 7.99
C LEU A 158 -32.40 3.13 9.08
N HIS A 159 -33.63 3.61 8.78
CA HIS A 159 -34.60 4.07 9.77
C HIS A 159 -35.47 2.93 10.33
N ASN A 160 -35.34 1.72 9.78
CA ASN A 160 -36.03 0.54 10.29
C ASN A 160 -35.15 -0.16 11.34
N ASP A 161 -35.61 -0.22 12.58
CA ASP A 161 -34.85 -0.84 13.68
C ASP A 161 -34.54 -2.32 13.46
N GLU A 162 -35.38 -3.08 12.75
CA GLU A 162 -35.06 -4.49 12.42
C GLU A 162 -33.86 -4.59 11.49
N VAL A 163 -33.74 -3.70 10.49
CA VAL A 163 -32.58 -3.62 9.59
C VAL A 163 -31.34 -3.23 10.36
N VAL A 164 -31.43 -2.17 11.16
CA VAL A 164 -30.31 -1.70 11.97
C VAL A 164 -29.81 -2.80 12.90
N ASN A 165 -30.71 -3.45 13.65
CA ASN A 165 -30.33 -4.53 14.57
C ASN A 165 -29.72 -5.72 13.83
N TYR A 166 -30.25 -6.10 12.67
CA TYR A 166 -29.68 -7.17 11.83
C TYR A 166 -28.24 -6.85 11.42
N LEU A 167 -27.97 -5.64 10.93
CA LEU A 167 -26.62 -5.23 10.51
C LEU A 167 -25.65 -5.13 11.69
N LEU A 168 -26.11 -4.62 12.84
CA LEU A 168 -25.31 -4.59 14.07
C LEU A 168 -24.96 -5.99 14.57
N ASP A 169 -25.89 -6.95 14.43
CA ASP A 169 -25.62 -8.35 14.75
C ASP A 169 -24.63 -9.00 13.76
N CYS A 170 -24.63 -8.58 12.49
CA CYS A 170 -23.60 -9.00 11.55
C CYS A 170 -22.22 -8.48 11.96
N ALA A 171 -22.10 -7.20 12.36
CA ALA A 171 -20.83 -6.64 12.84
C ALA A 171 -20.33 -7.36 14.10
N ARG A 172 -21.21 -7.65 15.08
CA ARG A 172 -20.86 -8.47 16.26
C ARG A 172 -20.34 -9.86 15.86
N PHE A 173 -21.05 -10.51 14.93
CA PHE A 173 -20.65 -11.82 14.40
C PHE A 173 -19.25 -11.78 13.78
N TRP A 174 -18.92 -10.77 12.98
CA TRP A 174 -17.61 -10.64 12.36
C TRP A 174 -16.49 -10.48 13.39
N ILE A 175 -16.74 -9.69 14.45
CA ILE A 175 -15.78 -9.53 15.54
C ILE A 175 -15.61 -10.84 16.33
N ASP A 176 -16.70 -11.49 16.69
CA ASP A 176 -16.68 -12.70 17.51
C ASP A 176 -16.13 -13.90 16.75
N GLU A 177 -16.42 -14.03 15.46
CA GLU A 177 -16.05 -15.20 14.66
C GLU A 177 -14.67 -15.07 14.02
N PHE A 178 -14.33 -13.88 13.51
CA PHE A 178 -13.11 -13.66 12.74
C PHE A 178 -12.06 -12.84 13.48
N ASP A 179 -12.40 -12.29 14.65
CA ASP A 179 -11.53 -11.45 15.48
C ASP A 179 -11.01 -10.18 14.77
N ILE A 180 -11.80 -9.59 13.88
CA ILE A 180 -11.38 -8.41 13.10
C ILE A 180 -11.12 -7.19 13.98
N ASP A 181 -10.28 -6.25 13.48
CA ASP A 181 -9.80 -5.08 14.22
C ASP A 181 -10.43 -3.76 13.73
N GLY A 182 -11.19 -3.80 12.65
CA GLY A 182 -11.83 -2.61 12.12
C GLY A 182 -12.74 -2.87 10.93
N LEU A 183 -13.42 -1.80 10.49
CA LEU A 183 -14.23 -1.78 9.28
C LEU A 183 -13.91 -0.57 8.41
N ARG A 184 -13.78 -0.80 7.11
CA ARG A 184 -14.03 0.19 6.07
C ARG A 184 -15.52 0.20 5.81
N LEU A 185 -16.14 1.37 5.72
CA LEU A 185 -17.58 1.49 5.50
C LEU A 185 -17.81 2.02 4.09
N ASP A 186 -18.37 1.16 3.25
CA ASP A 186 -18.69 1.44 1.85
C ASP A 186 -19.73 2.54 1.73
N ALA A 187 -19.57 3.46 0.76
CA ALA A 187 -20.51 4.54 0.48
C ALA A 187 -20.98 5.28 1.75
N ALA A 188 -20.06 5.56 2.67
CA ALA A 188 -20.37 6.07 4.01
C ALA A 188 -21.04 7.45 3.97
N ASP A 189 -20.84 8.23 2.92
CA ASP A 189 -21.54 9.51 2.68
C ASP A 189 -23.05 9.34 2.38
N CYS A 190 -23.49 8.12 2.05
CA CYS A 190 -24.89 7.77 1.81
C CYS A 190 -25.60 7.13 3.01
N ILE A 191 -24.88 6.93 4.12
CA ILE A 191 -25.37 6.21 5.32
C ILE A 191 -25.77 7.21 6.41
N ASP A 192 -26.87 6.90 7.10
CA ASP A 192 -27.37 7.70 8.23
C ASP A 192 -26.36 7.74 9.39
N ILE A 193 -26.05 8.92 9.90
CA ILE A 193 -25.12 9.16 11.01
C ILE A 193 -25.55 8.41 12.29
N GLU A 194 -26.84 8.28 12.56
CA GLU A 194 -27.31 7.57 13.75
C GLU A 194 -27.03 6.06 13.68
N PHE A 195 -27.00 5.48 12.47
CA PHE A 195 -26.51 4.12 12.30
C PHE A 195 -25.04 3.98 12.71
N PHE A 196 -24.17 4.90 12.27
CA PHE A 196 -22.76 4.87 12.63
C PHE A 196 -22.53 4.99 14.14
N LYS A 197 -23.29 5.84 14.85
CA LYS A 197 -23.18 5.94 16.32
C LYS A 197 -23.52 4.62 16.99
N LYS A 198 -24.59 3.94 16.54
CA LYS A 198 -24.97 2.62 17.05
C LYS A 198 -23.89 1.58 16.72
N LEU A 199 -23.36 1.58 15.50
CA LEU A 199 -22.31 0.68 15.05
C LEU A 199 -21.03 0.87 15.87
N LYS A 200 -20.59 2.13 16.07
CA LYS A 200 -19.42 2.46 16.89
C LYS A 200 -19.53 1.92 18.31
N ASN A 201 -20.67 2.13 18.95
CA ASN A 201 -20.91 1.61 20.30
C ASN A 201 -20.75 0.09 20.35
N VAL A 202 -21.41 -0.62 19.45
CA VAL A 202 -21.33 -2.09 19.36
C VAL A 202 -19.90 -2.58 19.14
N CYS A 203 -19.18 -1.96 18.22
CA CYS A 203 -17.80 -2.37 17.92
C CYS A 203 -16.84 -2.06 19.08
N LYS A 204 -16.96 -0.87 19.70
CA LYS A 204 -16.10 -0.46 20.83
C LYS A 204 -16.40 -1.23 22.12
N GLU A 205 -17.63 -1.71 22.32
CA GLU A 205 -17.96 -2.64 23.41
C GLU A 205 -17.20 -3.99 23.28
N LYS A 206 -16.98 -4.44 22.05
CA LYS A 206 -16.24 -5.69 21.77
C LYS A 206 -14.74 -5.50 21.81
N LYS A 207 -14.22 -4.47 21.12
CA LYS A 207 -12.80 -4.10 21.09
C LYS A 207 -12.69 -2.57 21.23
N SER A 208 -12.14 -2.07 22.33
CA SER A 208 -12.06 -0.63 22.63
C SER A 208 -11.24 0.16 21.60
N ASP A 209 -10.27 -0.48 20.97
CA ASP A 209 -9.42 0.07 19.92
C ASP A 209 -9.90 -0.25 18.48
N PHE A 210 -11.07 -0.88 18.30
CA PHE A 210 -11.66 -1.18 16.99
C PHE A 210 -11.72 0.06 16.10
N TRP A 211 -11.26 -0.04 14.86
CA TRP A 211 -11.14 1.11 13.97
C TRP A 211 -12.31 1.15 12.96
N LEU A 212 -13.03 2.27 12.93
CA LEU A 212 -14.06 2.55 11.94
C LEU A 212 -13.61 3.68 11.01
N TYR A 213 -13.47 3.40 9.70
CA TYR A 213 -13.27 4.47 8.73
C TYR A 213 -14.27 4.39 7.59
N GLY A 214 -14.75 5.55 7.15
CA GLY A 214 -15.74 5.68 6.10
C GLY A 214 -15.13 6.05 4.76
N GLU A 215 -15.66 5.49 3.69
CA GLU A 215 -15.42 6.00 2.36
C GLU A 215 -16.24 7.28 2.16
N ILE A 216 -15.55 8.41 2.16
CA ILE A 216 -16.14 9.73 1.93
C ILE A 216 -15.42 10.35 0.73
N THR A 217 -16.16 10.57 -0.35
CA THR A 217 -15.60 11.08 -1.60
C THR A 217 -15.54 12.61 -1.64
N HIS A 218 -16.43 13.29 -0.93
CA HIS A 218 -16.54 14.76 -0.88
C HIS A 218 -17.26 15.24 0.37
N GLY A 219 -17.22 16.54 0.62
CA GLY A 219 -17.90 17.17 1.76
C GLY A 219 -16.94 17.54 2.89
N ASP A 220 -17.50 17.95 4.04
CA ASP A 220 -16.71 18.27 5.24
C ASP A 220 -16.48 17.00 6.06
N TYR A 221 -15.24 16.53 6.07
CA TYR A 221 -14.84 15.30 6.76
C TYR A 221 -15.15 15.30 8.27
N ASN A 222 -15.22 16.47 8.92
CA ASN A 222 -15.59 16.57 10.33
C ASN A 222 -17.00 16.08 10.62
N HIS A 223 -17.88 16.09 9.60
CA HIS A 223 -19.24 15.58 9.74
C HIS A 223 -19.25 14.08 10.11
N TRP A 224 -18.32 13.31 9.55
CA TRP A 224 -18.19 11.86 9.76
C TRP A 224 -17.06 11.49 10.72
N ALA A 225 -15.86 12.07 10.55
CA ALA A 225 -14.71 11.77 11.41
C ALA A 225 -14.76 12.63 12.67
N ASN A 226 -15.37 12.10 13.72
CA ASN A 226 -15.47 12.74 15.02
C ASN A 226 -15.65 11.68 16.12
N PRO A 227 -15.49 12.03 17.42
CA PRO A 227 -15.55 11.08 18.52
C PRO A 227 -16.81 10.21 18.59
N ASP A 228 -17.95 10.72 18.09
CA ASP A 228 -19.23 10.04 18.22
C ASP A 228 -19.58 9.14 17.02
N VAL A 229 -18.96 9.36 15.85
CA VAL A 229 -19.34 8.72 14.57
C VAL A 229 -18.27 7.77 14.07
N LEU A 230 -17.31 8.24 13.29
CA LEU A 230 -16.21 7.43 12.75
C LEU A 230 -14.87 7.88 13.30
N ASP A 231 -13.90 6.97 13.33
CA ASP A 231 -12.55 7.29 13.79
C ASP A 231 -11.73 8.00 12.69
N SER A 232 -12.04 7.76 11.41
CA SER A 232 -11.39 8.40 10.26
C SER A 232 -12.22 8.30 8.98
N VAL A 233 -11.78 8.97 7.93
CA VAL A 233 -12.39 8.95 6.59
C VAL A 233 -11.32 8.90 5.51
N THR A 234 -11.68 8.46 4.29
CA THR A 234 -10.81 8.50 3.11
C THR A 234 -10.49 9.94 2.69
N ASN A 235 -9.27 10.20 2.23
CA ASN A 235 -8.82 11.53 1.84
C ASN A 235 -8.70 11.68 0.31
N TYR A 236 -9.84 11.76 -0.36
CA TYR A 236 -9.89 11.97 -1.81
C TYR A 236 -9.35 13.33 -2.25
N GLU A 237 -9.44 14.36 -1.40
CA GLU A 237 -8.87 15.68 -1.70
C GLU A 237 -7.36 15.62 -1.87
N CYS A 238 -6.67 14.98 -0.93
CA CYS A 238 -5.23 14.78 -1.07
C CYS A 238 -4.87 13.83 -2.22
N TYR A 239 -5.63 12.75 -2.45
CA TYR A 239 -5.44 11.86 -3.60
C TYR A 239 -5.41 12.68 -4.91
N LYS A 240 -6.43 13.51 -5.13
CA LYS A 240 -6.50 14.39 -6.31
C LYS A 240 -5.32 15.35 -6.36
N GLY A 241 -5.01 16.04 -5.28
CA GLY A 241 -3.91 17.01 -5.21
C GLY A 241 -2.54 16.41 -5.51
N ILE A 242 -2.30 15.15 -5.11
CA ILE A 242 -1.03 14.48 -5.36
C ILE A 242 -0.81 14.25 -6.86
N TYR A 243 -1.68 13.50 -7.54
CA TYR A 243 -1.43 13.17 -8.94
C TYR A 243 -1.50 14.39 -9.86
N SER A 244 -2.41 15.34 -9.58
CA SER A 244 -2.52 16.55 -10.41
C SER A 244 -1.31 17.47 -10.25
N SER A 245 -0.79 17.67 -9.03
CA SER A 245 0.42 18.49 -8.81
C SER A 245 1.63 17.96 -9.58
N HIS A 246 1.78 16.63 -9.65
CA HIS A 246 2.85 16.01 -10.42
C HIS A 246 2.63 16.16 -11.93
N ASN A 247 1.40 15.93 -12.39
CA ASN A 247 1.07 16.04 -13.82
C ASN A 247 1.15 17.45 -14.39
N ASP A 248 0.89 18.46 -13.56
CA ASP A 248 0.82 19.86 -13.96
C ASP A 248 2.07 20.65 -13.53
N HIS A 249 3.08 19.96 -12.97
CA HIS A 249 4.31 20.56 -12.46
C HIS A 249 4.02 21.73 -11.52
N ASN A 250 3.09 21.51 -10.56
CA ASN A 250 2.57 22.57 -9.70
C ASN A 250 2.34 22.10 -8.25
N TYR A 251 3.39 22.10 -7.46
CA TYR A 251 3.31 21.73 -6.04
C TYR A 251 2.50 22.71 -5.18
N PHE A 252 2.15 23.90 -5.66
CA PHE A 252 1.25 24.79 -4.93
C PHE A 252 -0.13 24.16 -4.69
N GLU A 253 -0.60 23.28 -5.58
CA GLU A 253 -1.90 22.64 -5.43
C GLU A 253 -1.92 21.70 -4.20
N ILE A 254 -0.99 20.73 -4.15
CA ILE A 254 -0.95 19.80 -2.99
C ILE A 254 -0.53 20.53 -1.71
N ALA A 255 0.39 21.49 -1.78
CA ALA A 255 0.77 22.28 -0.63
C ALA A 255 -0.41 23.08 -0.06
N HIS A 256 -1.28 23.62 -0.91
CA HIS A 256 -2.52 24.27 -0.48
C HIS A 256 -3.46 23.28 0.24
N SER A 257 -3.72 22.12 -0.37
CA SER A 257 -4.55 21.07 0.25
C SER A 257 -4.03 20.62 1.61
N LEU A 258 -2.73 20.34 1.72
CA LEU A 258 -2.11 19.93 2.97
C LEU A 258 -2.16 21.03 4.03
N ASN A 259 -1.89 22.28 3.64
CA ASN A 259 -1.96 23.42 4.55
C ASN A 259 -3.38 23.67 5.08
N ARG A 260 -4.37 23.66 4.17
CA ARG A 260 -5.78 23.83 4.51
C ARG A 260 -6.26 22.75 5.48
N GLN A 261 -5.82 21.52 5.30
CA GLN A 261 -6.26 20.37 6.11
C GLN A 261 -5.52 20.28 7.44
N PHE A 262 -4.17 20.37 7.46
CA PHE A 262 -3.35 19.88 8.56
C PHE A 262 -2.45 20.92 9.23
N ALA A 263 -2.28 22.12 8.65
CA ALA A 263 -1.47 23.15 9.29
C ALA A 263 -2.12 23.68 10.57
N ASN A 264 -1.41 24.54 11.30
CA ASN A 264 -1.97 25.18 12.49
C ASN A 264 -3.24 25.96 12.12
N GLY A 265 -4.38 25.58 12.72
CA GLY A 265 -5.71 26.09 12.34
C GLY A 265 -6.34 25.39 11.13
N GLY A 266 -5.72 24.35 10.60
CA GLY A 266 -6.27 23.54 9.49
C GLY A 266 -7.56 22.82 9.88
N ILE A 267 -8.46 22.71 8.91
CA ILE A 267 -9.84 22.24 9.15
C ILE A 267 -9.93 20.77 9.59
N TYR A 268 -8.94 19.94 9.25
CA TYR A 268 -8.89 18.51 9.56
C TYR A 268 -7.72 18.14 10.50
N ARG A 269 -7.12 19.14 11.16
CA ARG A 269 -5.97 18.91 12.06
C ARG A 269 -6.28 17.91 13.19
N ASN A 270 -7.51 17.87 13.66
CA ASN A 270 -7.94 17.07 14.82
C ASN A 270 -8.65 15.77 14.44
N ILE A 271 -8.65 15.39 13.20
CA ILE A 271 -9.23 14.13 12.72
C ILE A 271 -8.17 13.29 12.01
N TYR A 272 -8.40 11.99 11.97
CA TYR A 272 -7.58 11.07 11.19
C TYR A 272 -8.14 10.92 9.79
N THR A 273 -7.24 10.84 8.80
CA THR A 273 -7.60 10.57 7.41
C THR A 273 -6.88 9.33 6.90
N TYR A 274 -7.61 8.48 6.21
CA TYR A 274 -7.05 7.38 5.44
C TYR A 274 -6.54 7.93 4.10
N ASN A 275 -5.23 8.01 3.98
CA ASN A 275 -4.57 8.58 2.81
C ASN A 275 -4.13 7.47 1.85
N PHE A 276 -4.34 7.67 0.54
CA PHE A 276 -4.00 6.70 -0.49
C PHE A 276 -3.51 7.41 -1.77
N VAL A 277 -2.80 6.71 -2.63
CA VAL A 277 -2.38 7.19 -3.96
C VAL A 277 -3.28 6.64 -5.06
N ASP A 278 -3.87 5.51 -4.84
CA ASP A 278 -4.98 4.92 -5.59
C ASP A 278 -5.73 3.88 -4.73
N ASN A 279 -6.85 3.36 -5.21
CA ASN A 279 -7.63 2.28 -4.61
C ASN A 279 -8.33 1.46 -5.69
N HIS A 280 -9.19 0.51 -5.29
CA HIS A 280 -9.90 -0.38 -6.21
C HIS A 280 -11.02 0.30 -7.04
N ASP A 281 -11.33 1.58 -6.79
CA ASP A 281 -12.38 2.35 -7.47
C ASP A 281 -11.84 3.49 -8.35
N VAL A 282 -10.52 3.77 -8.27
CA VAL A 282 -9.88 4.80 -9.10
C VAL A 282 -8.73 4.22 -9.92
N ASN A 283 -8.38 4.90 -11.00
CA ASN A 283 -7.27 4.49 -11.84
C ASN A 283 -5.96 4.43 -11.05
N ARG A 284 -5.12 3.46 -11.36
CA ARG A 284 -3.80 3.32 -10.77
C ARG A 284 -2.99 4.59 -10.95
N VAL A 285 -2.32 5.03 -9.91
CA VAL A 285 -1.49 6.24 -9.96
C VAL A 285 -0.44 6.15 -11.07
N ALA A 286 0.16 4.98 -11.29
CA ALA A 286 1.07 4.73 -12.39
C ALA A 286 0.44 4.92 -13.78
N SER A 287 -0.89 4.75 -13.92
CA SER A 287 -1.63 5.02 -15.16
C SER A 287 -2.09 6.48 -15.25
N MET A 288 -2.20 7.18 -14.12
CA MET A 288 -2.62 8.57 -14.06
C MET A 288 -1.47 9.56 -14.32
N LEU A 289 -0.24 9.19 -13.95
CA LEU A 289 0.92 10.07 -14.12
C LEU A 289 1.34 10.17 -15.57
N LYS A 290 1.54 11.39 -16.05
CA LYS A 290 2.11 11.70 -17.37
C LYS A 290 3.58 11.30 -17.45
N ASP A 291 4.34 11.55 -16.38
CA ASP A 291 5.72 11.10 -16.20
C ASP A 291 5.81 10.09 -15.04
N LYS A 292 6.21 8.86 -15.35
CA LYS A 292 6.34 7.78 -14.36
C LYS A 292 7.55 7.91 -13.45
N ASN A 293 8.51 8.76 -13.79
CA ASN A 293 9.64 9.08 -12.92
C ASN A 293 9.19 9.75 -11.61
N HIS A 294 7.99 10.33 -11.59
CA HIS A 294 7.39 10.90 -10.38
C HIS A 294 6.88 9.88 -9.36
N LEU A 295 6.84 8.59 -9.67
CA LEU A 295 6.27 7.57 -8.78
C LEU A 295 6.91 7.59 -7.39
N ASN A 296 8.23 7.68 -7.29
CA ASN A 296 8.91 7.72 -5.99
C ASN A 296 8.46 8.93 -5.15
N ASN A 297 8.32 10.12 -5.77
CA ASN A 297 7.85 11.32 -5.09
C ASN A 297 6.38 11.18 -4.64
N VAL A 298 5.53 10.61 -5.47
CA VAL A 298 4.11 10.35 -5.16
C VAL A 298 3.99 9.42 -3.96
N TYR A 299 4.73 8.32 -3.93
CA TYR A 299 4.71 7.39 -2.80
C TYR A 299 5.38 7.97 -1.55
N THR A 300 6.41 8.81 -1.67
CA THR A 300 7.02 9.51 -0.53
C THR A 300 6.05 10.49 0.12
N MET A 301 5.20 11.15 -0.66
CA MET A 301 4.14 12.01 -0.10
C MET A 301 3.11 11.20 0.69
N ARG A 302 3.03 9.88 0.45
CA ARG A 302 2.02 9.02 1.06
C ARG A 302 2.49 7.59 1.32
N THR A 303 2.14 7.10 2.47
CA THR A 303 2.35 5.72 2.91
C THR A 303 1.02 4.96 2.97
N ALA A 304 0.41 4.67 1.82
CA ALA A 304 -0.70 3.72 1.72
C ALA A 304 -0.66 3.05 0.35
N TYR A 305 -0.86 1.75 0.32
CA TYR A 305 -0.74 0.91 -0.88
C TYR A 305 -2.10 0.42 -1.34
N SER A 306 -2.35 0.50 -2.63
CA SER A 306 -3.31 -0.37 -3.27
C SER A 306 -2.84 -0.71 -4.67
N ASP A 307 -3.07 -1.95 -5.08
CA ASP A 307 -2.61 -2.48 -6.34
C ASP A 307 -3.81 -2.87 -7.18
N TYR A 308 -3.86 -2.41 -8.47
CA TYR A 308 -4.73 -3.01 -9.47
C TYR A 308 -4.91 -2.21 -10.79
N GLU A 309 -4.91 -2.82 -12.04
CA GLU A 309 -5.84 -2.41 -13.10
C GLU A 309 -7.24 -2.72 -12.58
N LEU A 310 -7.80 -1.84 -11.81
CA LEU A 310 -9.06 -1.97 -11.10
C LEU A 310 -9.46 -3.42 -10.81
N ARG A 311 -8.66 -4.24 -10.11
CA ARG A 311 -9.01 -5.58 -9.57
C ARG A 311 -8.51 -6.83 -10.35
N PRO A 312 -7.23 -6.93 -10.83
CA PRO A 312 -6.71 -8.16 -11.46
C PRO A 312 -6.40 -9.29 -10.50
N CYS A 313 -6.26 -10.48 -11.04
CA CYS A 313 -5.59 -11.59 -10.39
C CYS A 313 -4.08 -11.39 -10.47
N LEU A 314 -3.40 -11.34 -9.33
CA LEU A 314 -1.95 -11.17 -9.27
C LEU A 314 -1.31 -12.35 -8.54
N ASP A 315 -0.24 -12.88 -9.12
CA ASP A 315 0.67 -13.81 -8.48
C ASP A 315 2.04 -13.17 -8.37
N LEU A 316 2.64 -13.18 -7.17
CA LEU A 316 3.93 -12.51 -6.91
C LEU A 316 5.02 -12.92 -7.89
N ASP A 317 5.05 -14.20 -8.28
CA ASP A 317 6.07 -14.76 -9.17
C ASP A 317 5.82 -14.44 -10.65
N SER A 318 4.66 -13.88 -11.00
CA SER A 318 4.25 -13.67 -12.39
C SER A 318 3.72 -12.26 -12.69
N ILE A 319 4.03 -11.28 -11.86
CA ILE A 319 3.66 -9.88 -12.10
C ILE A 319 4.33 -9.39 -13.39
N PRO A 320 3.56 -8.96 -14.40
CA PRO A 320 4.15 -8.45 -15.64
C PRO A 320 4.90 -7.14 -15.39
N ASN A 321 6.17 -7.08 -15.82
CA ASN A 321 7.02 -5.88 -15.72
C ASN A 321 7.05 -5.23 -14.33
N PRO A 322 7.45 -5.97 -13.27
CA PRO A 322 7.46 -5.44 -11.91
C PRO A 322 8.47 -4.29 -11.80
N ASN A 323 8.06 -3.21 -11.14
CA ASN A 323 8.96 -2.10 -10.82
C ASN A 323 9.64 -2.37 -9.46
N TYR A 324 10.74 -3.11 -9.48
CA TYR A 324 11.48 -3.45 -8.25
C TYR A 324 12.10 -2.23 -7.58
N GLU A 325 12.51 -1.21 -8.33
CA GLU A 325 13.04 0.04 -7.75
C GLU A 325 11.98 0.75 -6.91
N LEU A 326 10.77 0.89 -7.45
CA LEU A 326 9.65 1.44 -6.70
C LEU A 326 9.31 0.56 -5.48
N LEU A 327 9.31 -0.76 -5.62
CA LEU A 327 9.05 -1.67 -4.49
C LEU A 327 10.07 -1.46 -3.36
N GLU A 328 11.37 -1.38 -3.69
CA GLU A 328 12.41 -1.12 -2.69
C GLU A 328 12.26 0.28 -2.05
N HIS A 329 11.88 1.28 -2.84
CA HIS A 329 11.57 2.61 -2.31
C HIS A 329 10.40 2.56 -1.31
N ILE A 330 9.36 1.82 -1.63
CA ILE A 330 8.19 1.60 -0.79
C ILE A 330 8.56 0.89 0.53
N LYS A 331 9.39 -0.16 0.47
CA LYS A 331 9.90 -0.85 1.67
C LYS A 331 10.62 0.12 2.60
N LYS A 332 11.51 0.96 2.05
CA LYS A 332 12.20 2.00 2.82
C LYS A 332 11.22 2.97 3.48
N LEU A 333 10.20 3.43 2.74
CA LEU A 333 9.18 4.33 3.28
C LEU A 333 8.40 3.71 4.46
N GLY A 334 8.08 2.42 4.39
CA GLY A 334 7.43 1.70 5.48
C GLY A 334 8.28 1.73 6.76
N VAL A 335 9.55 1.36 6.65
CA VAL A 335 10.50 1.38 7.77
C VAL A 335 10.66 2.81 8.33
N VAL A 336 10.89 3.80 7.46
CA VAL A 336 11.05 5.21 7.85
C VAL A 336 9.80 5.73 8.58
N ARG A 337 8.59 5.39 8.07
CA ARG A 337 7.34 5.81 8.74
C ARG A 337 7.21 5.24 10.14
N LEU A 338 7.55 3.97 10.34
CA LEU A 338 7.46 3.35 11.67
C LEU A 338 8.53 3.90 12.62
N ALA A 339 9.74 4.19 12.13
CA ALA A 339 10.86 4.71 12.92
C ALA A 339 10.67 6.17 13.37
N LEU A 340 9.96 7.01 12.60
CA LEU A 340 9.88 8.45 12.84
C LEU A 340 8.57 8.86 13.53
N GLU A 341 8.67 9.29 14.80
CA GLU A 341 7.55 9.82 15.57
C GLU A 341 6.87 11.01 14.88
N ALA A 342 7.66 11.94 14.34
CA ALA A 342 7.15 13.13 13.69
C ALA A 342 6.31 12.82 12.44
N LEU A 343 6.60 11.74 11.69
CA LEU A 343 5.77 11.34 10.56
C LEU A 343 4.42 10.75 10.97
N LYS A 344 4.32 10.22 12.21
CA LYS A 344 3.11 9.62 12.77
C LYS A 344 2.23 10.67 13.48
N TYR A 345 2.84 11.50 14.29
CA TYR A 345 2.14 12.37 15.27
C TYR A 345 2.44 13.87 15.11
N GLY A 346 3.45 14.25 14.31
CA GLY A 346 3.91 15.62 14.22
C GLY A 346 2.92 16.58 13.57
N ASP A 347 2.97 17.83 13.98
CA ASP A 347 2.31 18.95 13.33
C ASP A 347 2.85 19.14 11.91
N PHE A 348 2.02 19.66 11.01
CA PHE A 348 2.36 19.92 9.62
C PHE A 348 2.58 21.41 9.36
N GLU A 349 3.64 21.75 8.60
CA GLU A 349 3.89 23.10 8.11
C GLU A 349 4.60 23.08 6.75
N ASN A 350 4.09 23.84 5.78
CA ASN A 350 4.82 24.11 4.55
C ASN A 350 5.97 25.09 4.81
N ILE A 351 7.17 24.77 4.37
CA ILE A 351 8.38 25.56 4.62
C ILE A 351 8.84 26.32 3.36
N ASN A 352 8.92 25.62 2.22
CA ASN A 352 9.26 26.24 0.93
C ASN A 352 8.42 25.59 -0.16
N ILE A 353 7.70 26.39 -0.94
CA ILE A 353 6.84 25.93 -2.02
C ILE A 353 7.25 26.66 -3.31
N GLN A 354 7.56 25.88 -4.33
CA GLN A 354 7.80 26.31 -5.69
C GLN A 354 6.99 25.41 -6.64
N ASN A 355 6.92 25.76 -7.92
CA ASN A 355 6.17 24.93 -8.88
C ASN A 355 6.63 23.48 -8.87
N GLU A 356 7.93 23.25 -8.91
CA GLU A 356 8.53 21.92 -9.09
C GLU A 356 9.36 21.46 -7.89
N LYS A 357 9.35 22.21 -6.79
CA LYS A 357 10.06 21.87 -5.54
C LYS A 357 9.19 22.17 -4.34
N LEU A 358 9.28 21.31 -3.33
CA LEU A 358 8.50 21.45 -2.09
C LEU A 358 9.35 21.01 -0.90
N VAL A 359 9.30 21.79 0.18
CA VAL A 359 9.73 21.33 1.51
C VAL A 359 8.60 21.56 2.48
N TYR A 360 8.23 20.52 3.22
CA TYR A 360 7.38 20.66 4.40
C TYR A 360 8.04 20.07 5.65
N ARG A 361 7.58 20.48 6.80
CA ARG A 361 8.05 20.01 8.11
C ARG A 361 6.98 19.22 8.83
N ARG A 362 7.39 18.13 9.47
CA ARG A 362 6.62 17.45 10.51
C ARG A 362 7.37 17.59 11.83
N LYS A 363 6.66 17.95 12.91
CA LYS A 363 7.30 18.23 14.20
C LYS A 363 6.46 17.73 15.36
N THR A 364 7.10 16.99 16.30
CA THR A 364 6.63 16.74 17.67
C THR A 364 7.50 17.53 18.65
N ASP A 365 7.25 17.40 19.94
CA ASP A 365 8.11 17.98 20.96
C ASP A 365 9.54 17.38 20.94
N ASN A 366 9.66 16.12 20.51
CA ASN A 366 10.91 15.36 20.57
C ASN A 366 11.63 15.25 19.20
N GLN A 367 10.93 15.44 18.08
CA GLN A 367 11.50 15.19 16.77
C GLN A 367 11.03 16.21 15.73
N THR A 368 11.96 16.66 14.90
CA THR A 368 11.68 17.49 13.72
C THR A 368 12.19 16.79 12.46
N VAL A 369 11.33 16.72 11.46
CA VAL A 369 11.62 16.09 10.16
C VAL A 369 11.22 17.04 9.04
N PHE A 370 12.12 17.28 8.10
CA PHE A 370 11.83 17.97 6.85
C PHE A 370 11.70 16.92 5.73
N VAL A 371 10.71 17.10 4.88
CA VAL A 371 10.54 16.27 3.68
C VAL A 371 10.63 17.18 2.46
N ALA A 372 11.60 16.88 1.59
CA ALA A 372 11.91 17.69 0.42
C ALA A 372 11.69 16.90 -0.88
N PHE A 373 11.25 17.61 -1.93
CA PHE A 373 10.95 17.01 -3.24
C PHE A 373 11.52 17.87 -4.38
N ASN A 374 12.08 17.20 -5.37
CA ASN A 374 12.41 17.73 -6.68
C ASN A 374 11.57 17.00 -7.75
N LEU A 375 10.76 17.74 -8.48
CA LEU A 375 9.89 17.20 -9.54
C LEU A 375 10.56 17.21 -10.92
N THR A 376 11.73 17.87 -11.04
CA THR A 376 12.40 18.06 -12.32
C THR A 376 13.33 16.92 -12.70
N ASP A 377 13.66 16.84 -13.98
CA ASP A 377 14.64 15.91 -14.58
C ASP A 377 16.11 16.37 -14.44
N ARG A 378 16.37 17.40 -13.62
CA ARG A 378 17.71 17.97 -13.42
C ARG A 378 18.04 18.13 -11.95
N VAL A 379 19.31 18.30 -11.66
CA VAL A 379 19.79 18.65 -10.32
C VAL A 379 19.30 20.06 -9.98
N GLU A 380 18.65 20.19 -8.84
CA GLU A 380 18.11 21.44 -8.32
C GLU A 380 18.61 21.72 -6.91
N ARG A 381 18.49 22.98 -6.48
CA ARG A 381 18.72 23.36 -5.07
C ARG A 381 17.44 23.91 -4.48
N ILE A 382 17.20 23.58 -3.21
CA ILE A 382 16.10 24.16 -2.45
C ILE A 382 16.60 24.57 -1.08
N GLY A 383 16.33 25.84 -0.72
CA GLY A 383 16.73 26.40 0.57
C GLY A 383 15.57 26.42 1.57
N PHE A 384 15.88 26.20 2.84
CA PHE A 384 14.95 26.33 3.93
C PHE A 384 15.69 26.62 5.25
N ASP A 385 14.97 27.20 6.21
CA ASP A 385 15.50 27.49 7.53
C ASP A 385 15.16 26.35 8.50
N THR A 386 16.17 25.78 9.14
CA THR A 386 16.01 24.76 10.17
C THR A 386 15.68 25.37 11.54
N GLY A 387 15.85 26.68 11.72
CA GLY A 387 15.63 27.41 12.95
C GLY A 387 16.72 27.21 14.02
N CYS A 388 17.73 26.41 13.73
CA CYS A 388 18.81 26.11 14.67
C CYS A 388 20.08 25.62 13.97
N ASN A 389 21.19 25.61 14.71
CA ASN A 389 22.38 24.89 14.32
C ASN A 389 22.19 23.42 14.66
N ALA A 390 22.24 22.56 13.66
CA ALA A 390 21.98 21.14 13.83
C ALA A 390 22.67 20.33 12.72
N LYS A 391 22.50 19.02 12.77
CA LYS A 391 22.75 18.13 11.62
C LYS A 391 21.43 17.58 11.13
N LEU A 392 21.36 17.38 9.83
CA LEU A 392 20.25 16.69 9.17
C LEU A 392 20.74 15.32 8.72
N THR A 393 20.05 14.26 9.10
CA THR A 393 20.31 12.94 8.55
C THR A 393 19.24 12.61 7.52
N ASP A 394 19.65 12.37 6.27
CA ASP A 394 18.78 11.91 5.19
C ASP A 394 18.53 10.40 5.31
N VAL A 395 17.50 10.05 6.03
CA VAL A 395 17.20 8.65 6.34
C VAL A 395 16.67 7.85 5.15
N LEU A 396 16.21 8.50 4.09
CA LEU A 396 15.73 7.83 2.89
C LEU A 396 16.88 7.48 1.92
N ASN A 397 17.95 8.29 1.92
CA ASN A 397 19.06 8.19 0.96
C ASN A 397 20.39 7.88 1.68
N GLY A 398 20.48 6.72 2.34
CA GLY A 398 21.72 6.18 2.87
C GLY A 398 22.20 6.80 4.19
N ASN A 399 21.34 7.48 4.94
CA ASN A 399 21.68 8.16 6.20
C ASN A 399 22.82 9.21 6.03
N GLU A 400 22.87 9.90 4.89
CA GLU A 400 23.79 11.03 4.68
C GLU A 400 23.58 12.11 5.74
N VAL A 401 24.67 12.62 6.31
CA VAL A 401 24.63 13.68 7.35
C VAL A 401 25.06 15.00 6.77
N ILE A 402 24.24 16.04 6.96
CA ILE A 402 24.46 17.40 6.45
C ILE A 402 24.53 18.35 7.65
N ASP A 403 25.63 19.10 7.78
CA ASP A 403 25.74 20.16 8.78
C ASP A 403 24.94 21.40 8.33
N VAL A 404 24.08 21.93 9.19
CA VAL A 404 23.24 23.09 8.89
C VAL A 404 23.35 24.16 9.98
N ASN A 405 23.24 25.43 9.56
CA ASN A 405 23.29 26.57 10.46
C ASN A 405 22.18 27.56 10.04
N GLY A 406 21.00 27.39 10.63
CA GLY A 406 19.82 28.17 10.28
C GLY A 406 19.38 27.89 8.85
N TYR A 407 19.43 28.94 7.98
CA TYR A 407 19.12 28.78 6.57
C TYR A 407 20.19 27.96 5.85
N HIS A 408 19.75 26.94 5.12
CA HIS A 408 20.62 26.04 4.36
C HIS A 408 19.99 25.68 3.01
N GLU A 409 20.82 25.47 2.00
CA GLU A 409 20.41 24.95 0.69
C GLU A 409 20.89 23.53 0.51
N ILE A 410 19.97 22.61 0.25
CA ILE A 410 20.29 21.24 -0.11
C ILE A 410 20.24 21.03 -1.62
N GLU A 411 21.14 20.18 -2.12
CA GLU A 411 21.10 19.71 -3.48
C GLU A 411 20.15 18.50 -3.60
N MET A 412 19.32 18.51 -4.62
CA MET A 412 18.32 17.49 -4.93
C MET A 412 18.63 16.90 -6.30
N GLN A 413 18.80 15.59 -6.39
CA GLN A 413 18.95 14.90 -7.67
C GLN A 413 17.63 14.94 -8.47
N PRO A 414 17.65 14.62 -9.79
CA PRO A 414 16.42 14.51 -10.58
C PRO A 414 15.40 13.57 -9.92
N TYR A 415 14.14 14.02 -9.84
CA TYR A 415 13.01 13.27 -9.29
C TYR A 415 13.21 12.77 -7.83
N GLN A 416 14.16 13.36 -7.10
CA GLN A 416 14.52 12.91 -5.75
C GLN A 416 13.53 13.42 -4.70
N SER A 417 13.22 12.55 -3.75
CA SER A 417 12.70 12.92 -2.43
C SER A 417 13.73 12.67 -1.34
N ARG A 418 13.73 13.52 -0.30
CA ARG A 418 14.62 13.40 0.86
C ARG A 418 13.80 13.51 2.15
N ILE A 419 14.12 12.67 3.15
CA ILE A 419 13.53 12.72 4.49
C ILE A 419 14.64 13.00 5.49
N LEU A 420 14.65 14.23 6.00
CA LEU A 420 15.75 14.82 6.74
C LEU A 420 15.37 14.97 8.21
N VAL A 421 15.99 14.18 9.07
CA VAL A 421 15.77 14.21 10.53
C VAL A 421 16.76 15.18 11.17
N VAL A 422 16.25 16.15 11.95
CA VAL A 422 17.08 17.06 12.75
C VAL A 422 17.62 16.31 13.97
N ASN A 423 18.93 16.23 14.11
CA ASN A 423 19.59 15.54 15.22
C ASN A 423 21.04 16.03 15.41
N ASP A 424 21.86 15.30 16.13
CA ASP A 424 23.29 15.56 16.33
C ASP A 424 24.20 14.85 15.30
N GLY A 425 23.61 14.13 14.36
CA GLY A 425 24.28 13.32 13.33
C GLY A 425 24.43 11.84 13.71
N SER A 426 23.88 11.42 14.86
CA SER A 426 23.92 10.02 15.30
C SER A 426 22.72 9.20 14.82
N PHE A 427 21.58 9.85 14.54
CA PHE A 427 20.35 9.15 14.14
C PHE A 427 20.53 8.38 12.83
N ARG A 428 20.10 7.13 12.83
CA ARG A 428 20.13 6.24 11.65
C ARG A 428 18.85 5.43 11.58
N VAL A 429 18.45 5.10 10.36
CA VAL A 429 17.42 4.09 10.10
C VAL A 429 18.11 2.87 9.50
N ASP A 430 17.94 1.72 10.14
CA ASP A 430 18.44 0.45 9.64
C ASP A 430 17.34 -0.24 8.81
N PHE A 431 17.61 -0.45 7.52
CA PHE A 431 16.70 -1.11 6.58
C PHE A 431 16.86 -2.64 6.57
N ASN A 432 17.89 -3.18 7.27
CA ASN A 432 18.18 -4.60 7.32
C ASN A 432 17.69 -5.26 8.62
N ALA A 433 17.23 -4.49 9.59
CA ALA A 433 16.67 -5.03 10.82
C ALA A 433 15.37 -5.77 10.53
N ASP A 434 15.20 -6.97 11.08
CA ASP A 434 13.92 -7.67 11.06
C ASP A 434 12.84 -6.74 11.63
N ASN A 435 11.76 -6.52 10.87
CA ASN A 435 10.70 -5.54 11.12
C ASN A 435 9.96 -5.67 12.48
N THR A 436 10.39 -6.57 13.37
CA THR A 436 9.80 -6.78 14.69
C THR A 436 10.30 -5.81 15.75
N ASP A 437 11.39 -5.04 15.52
CA ASP A 437 11.98 -4.11 16.48
C ASP A 437 12.44 -2.80 15.80
N CYS A 438 11.53 -2.09 15.14
CA CYS A 438 11.80 -0.75 14.60
C CYS A 438 11.93 0.27 15.74
N ARG A 439 13.01 0.20 16.52
CA ARG A 439 13.47 1.29 17.40
C ARG A 439 14.60 2.04 16.71
N ALA A 440 14.57 3.39 16.83
CA ALA A 440 15.71 4.20 16.46
C ALA A 440 16.97 3.65 17.16
N ALA A 441 17.98 3.26 16.39
CA ALA A 441 19.24 2.82 16.96
C ALA A 441 19.95 4.07 17.50
N GLU A 442 19.90 4.31 18.79
CA GLU A 442 20.85 5.14 19.49
C GLU A 442 22.18 4.38 19.55
N ILE A 443 23.22 4.93 18.96
CA ILE A 443 24.56 4.38 19.11
C ILE A 443 25.01 4.73 20.52
N ASP A 444 25.02 3.76 21.44
CA ASP A 444 25.72 3.86 22.70
C ASP A 444 27.20 4.20 22.41
N GLU A 445 27.62 5.38 22.81
CA GLU A 445 29.04 5.70 22.85
C GLU A 445 29.73 4.71 23.79
N ALA A 446 30.58 3.87 23.24
CA ALA A 446 31.50 3.04 24.03
C ALA A 446 32.42 3.96 24.83
N PRO A 447 32.64 3.72 26.14
CA PRO A 447 33.49 4.56 26.93
C PRO A 447 34.94 4.50 26.42
N ALA A 448 35.50 5.66 26.14
CA ALA A 448 36.93 5.83 25.92
C ALA A 448 37.66 5.48 27.22
N ASN A 449 38.52 4.45 27.15
CA ASN A 449 39.81 4.32 27.86
C ASN A 449 40.37 2.93 27.69
N GLU A 450 41.49 2.79 27.12
CA GLU A 450 42.84 2.79 27.62
C GLU A 450 43.85 2.45 26.52
N GLU A 451 44.85 3.28 26.43
CA GLU A 451 46.08 3.03 25.67
C GLU A 451 46.73 1.71 26.09
N THR A 452 46.97 0.82 25.16
CA THR A 452 48.11 -0.09 25.26
C THR A 452 48.75 -0.32 23.90
N SER A 453 49.95 0.07 23.90
CA SER A 453 51.01 0.06 22.88
C SER A 453 51.09 -1.17 21.97
N VAL A 454 51.22 -0.85 20.69
CA VAL A 454 52.13 -1.37 19.66
C VAL A 454 52.79 -2.73 19.93
N LYS A 455 52.53 -3.69 19.04
CA LYS A 455 53.60 -4.48 18.39
C LYS A 455 53.12 -4.97 17.03
N ALA A 456 53.78 -4.44 16.01
CA ALA A 456 53.81 -5.00 14.67
C ALA A 456 54.53 -6.36 14.70
N VAL A 457 53.92 -7.36 14.09
CA VAL A 457 54.65 -8.53 13.61
C VAL A 457 54.36 -8.68 12.12
N LYS A 458 55.44 -8.57 11.40
CA LYS A 458 55.58 -8.86 9.96
C LYS A 458 55.65 -10.37 9.75
N THR A 459 55.26 -10.74 8.53
CA THR A 459 55.79 -11.85 7.71
C THR A 459 55.26 -13.24 8.06
N GLU A 460 55.05 -14.15 7.19
CA GLU A 460 55.58 -14.44 5.85
C GLU A 460 54.73 -15.49 5.16
N ASN A 461 54.86 -15.54 3.85
CA ASN A 461 54.38 -16.57 2.93
C ASN A 461 54.62 -18.01 3.41
N CYS A 462 53.69 -18.89 3.13
CA CYS A 462 54.03 -20.21 2.59
C CYS A 462 52.90 -20.72 1.70
N CYS A 463 53.21 -20.88 0.44
CA CYS A 463 52.56 -21.76 -0.50
C CYS A 463 52.64 -23.20 -0.02
N GLU A 464 51.59 -23.97 -0.18
CA GLU A 464 51.71 -25.27 -0.83
C GLU A 464 50.33 -25.82 -1.23
N SER A 465 50.31 -26.19 -2.47
CA SER A 465 49.39 -26.88 -3.31
C SER A 465 48.73 -28.11 -2.70
N ASN A 466 47.42 -28.31 -2.99
CA ASN A 466 46.99 -29.61 -3.51
C ASN A 466 45.81 -29.42 -4.47
N SER A 467 46.07 -29.89 -5.66
CA SER A 467 45.18 -30.08 -6.77
C SER A 467 44.09 -31.13 -6.45
N ASP A 468 42.83 -30.83 -6.76
CA ASP A 468 41.99 -31.83 -7.40
C ASP A 468 41.07 -31.16 -8.41
N ASN A 469 41.16 -31.66 -9.62
CA ASN A 469 40.51 -31.25 -10.84
C ASN A 469 38.98 -31.41 -10.73
N ALA A 470 38.23 -30.33 -11.01
CA ALA A 470 36.99 -30.43 -11.75
C ALA A 470 37.07 -29.35 -12.83
N GLU A 471 37.28 -29.77 -14.06
CA GLU A 471 37.19 -28.93 -15.25
C GLU A 471 35.76 -28.34 -15.35
N ASN A 472 35.61 -27.11 -14.95
CA ASN A 472 34.46 -26.28 -15.30
C ASN A 472 34.97 -25.30 -16.38
N THR A 473 34.85 -25.70 -17.66
CA THR A 473 35.07 -24.83 -18.80
C THR A 473 34.01 -23.76 -18.82
N THR A 474 34.23 -22.66 -18.13
CA THR A 474 33.46 -21.44 -18.34
C THR A 474 33.68 -20.98 -19.79
N LYS A 475 32.67 -21.13 -20.66
CA LYS A 475 32.66 -20.50 -21.98
C LYS A 475 32.93 -19.01 -21.78
N GLU A 476 34.02 -18.51 -22.40
CA GLU A 476 34.38 -17.09 -22.34
C GLU A 476 33.30 -16.29 -23.09
N ILE A 477 32.53 -15.48 -22.35
CA ILE A 477 31.55 -14.58 -22.92
C ILE A 477 32.29 -13.40 -23.55
N LYS A 478 31.98 -13.05 -24.79
CA LYS A 478 32.63 -11.94 -25.54
C LYS A 478 31.55 -11.00 -26.11
N PRO A 479 31.87 -9.74 -26.43
CA PRO A 479 30.96 -8.86 -27.18
C PRO A 479 30.52 -9.50 -28.50
N GLY A 480 29.23 -9.27 -28.87
CA GLY A 480 28.64 -9.84 -30.07
C GLY A 480 27.18 -10.24 -29.85
N ILE A 481 26.60 -10.93 -30.82
CA ILE A 481 25.18 -11.27 -30.83
C ILE A 481 24.94 -12.65 -30.22
N TYR A 482 23.93 -12.72 -29.36
CA TYR A 482 23.51 -13.92 -28.66
C TYR A 482 22.02 -14.18 -28.88
N LEU A 483 21.67 -15.43 -29.09
CA LEU A 483 20.29 -15.90 -29.13
C LEU A 483 19.90 -16.43 -27.75
N HIS A 484 18.87 -15.87 -27.15
CA HIS A 484 18.29 -16.38 -25.91
C HIS A 484 17.44 -17.61 -26.19
N PHE A 485 17.42 -18.60 -25.30
CA PHE A 485 16.66 -19.86 -25.50
C PHE A 485 15.16 -19.67 -25.83
N LYS A 486 14.58 -18.52 -25.50
CA LYS A 486 13.19 -18.13 -25.86
C LYS A 486 13.07 -17.45 -27.23
N GLY A 487 14.14 -17.38 -28.03
CA GLY A 487 14.13 -16.88 -29.40
C GLY A 487 14.41 -15.39 -29.59
N GLY A 488 14.71 -14.64 -28.50
CA GLY A 488 15.11 -13.22 -28.62
C GLY A 488 16.59 -13.07 -28.93
N GLU A 489 16.95 -12.12 -29.82
CA GLU A 489 18.34 -11.79 -30.17
C GLU A 489 18.84 -10.58 -29.38
N TYR A 490 20.05 -10.68 -28.82
CA TYR A 490 20.66 -9.68 -27.94
C TYR A 490 22.10 -9.42 -28.32
N GLU A 491 22.52 -8.17 -28.25
CA GLU A 491 23.90 -7.76 -28.44
C GLU A 491 24.57 -7.53 -27.09
N VAL A 492 25.62 -8.28 -26.78
CA VAL A 492 26.53 -8.00 -25.66
C VAL A 492 27.45 -6.87 -26.07
N ILE A 493 27.29 -5.71 -25.41
CA ILE A 493 28.00 -4.48 -25.73
C ILE A 493 29.25 -4.28 -24.89
N ASN A 494 29.22 -4.68 -23.61
CA ASN A 494 30.34 -4.46 -22.69
C ASN A 494 30.24 -5.36 -21.45
N PHE A 495 31.25 -5.26 -20.58
CA PHE A 495 31.28 -5.85 -19.25
C PHE A 495 31.44 -4.75 -18.22
N ALA A 496 30.85 -4.92 -17.05
CA ALA A 496 31.02 -4.05 -15.90
C ALA A 496 31.40 -4.87 -14.65
N THR A 497 31.88 -4.17 -13.64
CA THR A 497 32.02 -4.74 -12.30
C THR A 497 31.11 -3.97 -11.36
N HIS A 498 30.28 -4.68 -10.63
CA HIS A 498 29.43 -4.06 -9.63
C HIS A 498 30.30 -3.38 -8.56
N SER A 499 30.11 -2.08 -8.33
CA SER A 499 31.03 -1.27 -7.51
C SER A 499 31.08 -1.69 -6.03
N GLU A 500 30.02 -2.27 -5.52
CA GLU A 500 29.92 -2.67 -4.10
C GLU A 500 30.22 -4.15 -3.88
N THR A 501 29.72 -5.03 -4.74
CA THR A 501 29.87 -6.48 -4.58
C THR A 501 31.09 -7.06 -5.28
N GLY A 502 31.71 -6.34 -6.24
CA GLY A 502 32.79 -6.82 -7.08
C GLY A 502 32.35 -7.83 -8.15
N GLU A 503 31.08 -8.12 -8.27
CA GLU A 503 30.49 -9.09 -9.21
C GLU A 503 30.72 -8.64 -10.66
N LYS A 504 31.02 -9.59 -11.54
CA LYS A 504 31.18 -9.32 -12.98
C LYS A 504 29.82 -9.37 -13.67
N LEU A 505 29.51 -8.33 -14.44
CA LEU A 505 28.25 -8.18 -15.16
C LEU A 505 28.46 -8.16 -16.67
N VAL A 506 27.56 -8.78 -17.41
CA VAL A 506 27.41 -8.65 -18.87
C VAL A 506 26.42 -7.53 -19.14
N ILE A 507 26.84 -6.55 -19.95
CA ILE A 507 25.98 -5.45 -20.40
C ILE A 507 25.50 -5.76 -21.80
N TYR A 508 24.18 -5.84 -22.02
CA TYR A 508 23.60 -6.26 -23.28
C TYR A 508 22.27 -5.56 -23.58
N ARG A 509 21.85 -5.56 -24.85
CA ARG A 509 20.58 -4.96 -25.31
C ARG A 509 19.86 -5.85 -26.30
N ASN A 510 18.56 -5.68 -26.45
CA ASN A 510 17.78 -6.36 -27.48
C ASN A 510 18.06 -5.73 -28.87
N LEU A 511 18.28 -6.54 -29.90
CA LEU A 511 18.54 -6.04 -31.25
C LEU A 511 17.35 -5.34 -31.89
N HIS A 512 16.12 -5.70 -31.50
CA HIS A 512 14.88 -5.12 -32.05
C HIS A 512 14.35 -3.94 -31.22
N ASN A 513 14.87 -3.74 -29.98
CA ASN A 513 14.58 -2.59 -29.13
C ASN A 513 15.87 -2.10 -28.49
N THR A 514 16.61 -1.24 -29.19
CA THR A 514 17.94 -0.77 -28.77
C THR A 514 17.90 0.33 -27.70
N SER A 515 16.73 0.77 -27.27
CA SER A 515 16.58 1.79 -26.23
C SER A 515 16.80 1.24 -24.82
N GLU A 516 16.72 -0.09 -24.64
CA GLU A 516 16.88 -0.74 -23.35
C GLU A 516 18.22 -1.48 -23.27
N VAL A 517 19.00 -1.18 -22.22
CA VAL A 517 20.27 -1.83 -21.93
C VAL A 517 20.16 -2.52 -20.57
N TRP A 518 20.51 -3.79 -20.51
CA TRP A 518 20.46 -4.59 -19.29
C TRP A 518 21.85 -4.98 -18.80
N ALA A 519 21.95 -5.20 -17.47
CA ALA A 519 23.11 -5.78 -16.82
C ALA A 519 22.70 -7.11 -16.17
N ARG A 520 23.52 -8.16 -16.35
CA ARG A 520 23.29 -9.47 -15.74
C ARG A 520 24.61 -10.05 -15.22
N PRO A 521 24.62 -10.71 -14.04
CA PRO A 521 25.77 -11.48 -13.59
C PRO A 521 26.30 -12.45 -14.66
N VAL A 522 27.64 -12.49 -14.84
CA VAL A 522 28.28 -13.35 -15.83
C VAL A 522 27.85 -14.81 -15.67
N GLU A 523 27.77 -15.28 -14.44
CA GLU A 523 27.35 -16.65 -14.11
C GLU A 523 25.92 -16.94 -14.58
N MET A 524 24.99 -16.01 -14.32
CA MET A 524 23.59 -16.13 -14.77
C MET A 524 23.41 -15.97 -16.28
N PHE A 525 24.34 -15.26 -16.96
CA PHE A 525 24.30 -15.15 -18.42
C PHE A 525 24.78 -16.45 -19.08
N ALA A 526 25.78 -17.11 -18.48
CA ALA A 526 26.40 -18.35 -18.97
C ALA A 526 25.65 -19.62 -18.53
N GLU A 527 24.65 -19.51 -17.63
CA GLU A 527 23.99 -20.68 -17.07
C GLU A 527 23.20 -21.47 -18.12
N LYS A 528 23.02 -22.74 -17.85
CA LYS A 528 22.13 -23.60 -18.62
C LYS A 528 20.74 -23.65 -17.99
N VAL A 529 19.73 -23.73 -18.81
CA VAL A 529 18.32 -23.86 -18.42
C VAL A 529 17.75 -25.16 -18.94
N ASP A 530 16.86 -25.78 -18.18
CA ASP A 530 16.10 -26.93 -18.66
C ASP A 530 14.92 -26.46 -19.53
N VAL A 531 14.88 -26.95 -20.75
CA VAL A 531 13.77 -26.73 -21.69
C VAL A 531 13.26 -28.10 -22.13
N ASP A 532 12.10 -28.49 -21.68
CA ASP A 532 11.45 -29.77 -21.98
C ASP A 532 12.34 -31.00 -21.65
N GLY A 533 13.07 -30.98 -20.54
CA GLY A 533 13.94 -32.05 -20.09
C GLY A 533 15.32 -32.09 -20.78
N LYS A 534 15.68 -31.02 -21.50
CA LYS A 534 16.97 -30.88 -22.18
C LYS A 534 17.72 -29.64 -21.68
N GLU A 535 18.95 -29.83 -21.18
CA GLU A 535 19.84 -28.72 -20.86
C GLU A 535 20.20 -27.89 -22.09
N THR A 536 19.91 -26.59 -22.06
CA THR A 536 20.18 -25.64 -23.15
C THR A 536 20.88 -24.40 -22.57
N ASP A 537 21.86 -23.85 -23.30
CA ASP A 537 22.50 -22.59 -22.88
C ASP A 537 21.45 -21.47 -22.84
N ARG A 538 21.40 -20.70 -21.74
CA ARG A 538 20.46 -19.55 -21.64
C ARG A 538 20.68 -18.56 -22.77
N PHE A 539 21.95 -18.29 -23.14
CA PHE A 539 22.34 -17.47 -24.28
C PHE A 539 23.39 -18.21 -25.13
N THR A 540 23.12 -18.34 -26.41
CA THR A 540 24.02 -18.97 -27.38
C THR A 540 24.62 -17.90 -28.28
N PHE A 541 25.94 -17.83 -28.37
CA PHE A 541 26.67 -16.90 -29.27
C PHE A 541 26.37 -17.25 -30.73
N ILE A 542 25.96 -16.25 -31.54
CA ILE A 542 25.60 -16.44 -32.95
C ILE A 542 26.35 -15.51 -33.91
N GLY A 543 27.11 -14.52 -33.40
CA GLY A 543 27.87 -13.65 -34.29
C GLY A 543 28.62 -12.50 -33.62
#